data_54e9d0828749076624d0acb0bc209efe
#
_entry.id   54e9d0828749076624d0acb0bc209efe
#
_cell.length_a   1.000
_cell.length_b   1.000
_cell.length_c   1.000
_cell.angle_alpha   90.00
_cell.angle_beta   90.00
_cell.angle_gamma   90.00
#
_symmetry.space_group_name_H-M   'P 1'
#
loop_
_entity.id
_entity.type
_entity.pdbx_description
1 polymer ?
#
loop_
_entity_poly.entity_id
_entity_poly.type
_entity_poly.pdbx_seq_one_letter_code
_entity_poly.pdbx_strand_id
1 'polypeptide(L)'
;VTSSIFWYDYETTGINPRNDRALQMAGIRTDTDLNEIAPPVNLHCQLSDDILPHPIACMITGITPATLAEKGLCEADFMTRVHAELSAPGTCGAGYNTVRFDDEVTRYSFYRNFFDPYAREWQGGNSRWDLIDVVRAAYALRPDGIVWPEQDGRVTLKLERLTAANGIDHGQAHDALSDVRATIALARLIREKQPKLYDYLFALRSKQKVQEQVRLMQPLVHISGRFSAARNYLGVVLPLAWHPHNRNALIVCDLHLDHSPLLHEDAEILKRRLYTRHDALGDGELPVPLKLLHINRCPVIAPLGVLRSEDQQRLQLDMAGYQARATQLSERREVWHDKLATVYGKDDFAASEDPEQQLYDGFMGDRDRRLCEQVRQAEPEQLARDAWPFDDARLPELLFRYRARNFPDTLSGEEQTRWRDFCQQRLRSPEWGAPNTLHDFTAALIECSLSAAPEQLEVLRQWQDYAHELSNRLGV
;
A
#
# COMPACT_ATOMS: atom_id res chain seq x y z
N VAL A 1 23.01 10.65 -12.47
CA VAL A 1 21.55 10.85 -12.41
C VAL A 1 21.29 11.60 -11.12
N THR A 2 20.66 12.78 -11.23
CA THR A 2 20.31 13.58 -10.05
C THR A 2 19.15 12.89 -9.34
N SER A 3 19.32 12.55 -8.04
CA SER A 3 18.29 11.92 -7.25
C SER A 3 17.17 12.93 -6.97
N SER A 4 15.91 12.54 -7.19
CA SER A 4 14.72 13.33 -6.88
C SER A 4 13.71 12.52 -6.07
N ILE A 5 12.79 13.22 -5.39
CA ILE A 5 11.68 12.59 -4.70
C ILE A 5 10.41 12.98 -5.46
N PHE A 6 9.62 12.00 -5.84
CA PHE A 6 8.29 12.21 -6.40
C PHE A 6 7.27 11.86 -5.32
N TRP A 7 6.71 12.91 -4.72
CA TRP A 7 5.66 12.82 -3.70
C TRP A 7 4.34 12.66 -4.41
N TYR A 8 3.56 11.63 -4.05
CA TYR A 8 2.31 11.35 -4.74
C TYR A 8 1.26 10.77 -3.81
N ASP A 9 0.02 10.92 -4.24
CA ASP A 9 -1.17 10.41 -3.56
C ASP A 9 -2.22 10.05 -4.60
N TYR A 10 -3.07 9.04 -4.29
CA TYR A 10 -4.18 8.62 -5.12
C TYR A 10 -5.51 8.83 -4.41
N GLU A 11 -6.49 9.35 -5.17
CA GLU A 11 -7.88 9.14 -4.84
C GLU A 11 -8.41 7.92 -5.60
N THR A 12 -9.16 7.06 -4.92
CA THR A 12 -9.56 5.75 -5.42
C THR A 12 -11.05 5.47 -5.23
N THR A 13 -11.56 4.45 -5.91
CA THR A 13 -12.96 3.99 -5.78
C THR A 13 -13.27 3.39 -4.42
N GLY A 14 -12.27 3.07 -3.58
CA GLY A 14 -12.41 2.46 -2.27
C GLY A 14 -11.07 2.16 -1.63
N ILE A 15 -11.05 1.30 -0.61
CA ILE A 15 -9.89 1.07 0.26
C ILE A 15 -9.13 -0.25 -0.02
N ASN A 16 -9.56 -1.03 -1.00
CA ASN A 16 -8.90 -2.29 -1.35
C ASN A 16 -8.09 -2.15 -2.65
N PRO A 17 -6.77 -1.94 -2.61
CA PRO A 17 -5.96 -1.67 -3.79
C PRO A 17 -5.94 -2.82 -4.81
N ARG A 18 -6.35 -4.02 -4.41
CA ARG A 18 -6.46 -5.18 -5.30
C ARG A 18 -7.63 -5.04 -6.28
N ASN A 19 -8.76 -4.51 -5.80
CA ASN A 19 -10.02 -4.47 -6.54
C ASN A 19 -10.40 -3.06 -6.97
N ASP A 20 -10.04 -2.06 -6.17
CA ASP A 20 -10.36 -0.67 -6.43
C ASP A 20 -9.50 -0.07 -7.55
N ARG A 21 -9.95 1.06 -8.07
CA ARG A 21 -9.32 1.79 -9.19
C ARG A 21 -8.91 3.18 -8.75
N ALA A 22 -7.83 3.69 -9.32
CA ALA A 22 -7.46 5.08 -9.20
C ALA A 22 -8.47 5.96 -9.97
N LEU A 23 -8.93 7.02 -9.33
CA LEU A 23 -9.75 8.09 -9.92
C LEU A 23 -8.93 9.34 -10.20
N GLN A 24 -7.94 9.62 -9.33
CA GLN A 24 -7.03 10.74 -9.45
C GLN A 24 -5.65 10.33 -8.96
N MET A 25 -4.60 10.88 -9.55
CA MET A 25 -3.24 10.88 -9.00
C MET A 25 -2.70 12.30 -9.04
N ALA A 26 -2.27 12.79 -7.89
CA ALA A 26 -1.51 14.01 -7.81
C ALA A 26 -0.05 13.72 -7.43
N GLY A 27 0.87 14.54 -7.92
CA GLY A 27 2.29 14.40 -7.59
C GLY A 27 3.07 15.68 -7.70
N ILE A 28 4.10 15.80 -6.86
CA ILE A 28 5.05 16.91 -6.87
C ILE A 28 6.46 16.35 -6.82
N ARG A 29 7.31 16.78 -7.75
CA ARG A 29 8.71 16.39 -7.79
C ARG A 29 9.57 17.42 -7.06
N THR A 30 10.35 16.94 -6.08
CA THR A 30 11.32 17.74 -5.35
C THR A 30 12.74 17.24 -5.54
N ASP A 31 13.72 18.11 -5.27
CA ASP A 31 15.07 17.66 -4.96
C ASP A 31 15.11 16.99 -3.56
N THR A 32 16.28 16.52 -3.13
CA THR A 32 16.48 15.93 -1.79
C THR A 32 16.41 16.95 -0.67
N ASP A 33 16.47 18.25 -0.98
CA ASP A 33 16.28 19.35 -0.03
C ASP A 33 14.83 19.80 0.09
N LEU A 34 13.91 19.07 -0.59
CA LEU A 34 12.46 19.27 -0.60
C LEU A 34 12.02 20.53 -1.35
N ASN A 35 12.86 21.09 -2.24
CA ASN A 35 12.45 22.17 -3.14
C ASN A 35 11.75 21.58 -4.36
N GLU A 36 10.62 22.18 -4.77
CA GLU A 36 9.92 21.78 -6.00
C GLU A 36 10.81 22.07 -7.22
N ILE A 37 10.99 21.09 -8.11
CA ILE A 37 11.87 21.16 -9.28
C ILE A 37 11.13 20.94 -10.61
N ALA A 38 9.82 20.68 -10.55
CA ALA A 38 8.96 20.54 -11.72
C ALA A 38 7.55 21.00 -11.38
N PRO A 39 6.72 21.37 -12.39
CA PRO A 39 5.31 21.64 -12.16
C PRO A 39 4.58 20.46 -11.53
N PRO A 40 3.60 20.69 -10.67
CA PRO A 40 2.77 19.63 -10.11
C PRO A 40 2.03 18.84 -11.20
N VAL A 41 1.90 17.56 -10.98
CA VAL A 41 1.09 16.64 -11.80
C VAL A 41 -0.25 16.45 -11.10
N ASN A 42 -1.34 16.51 -11.86
CA ASN A 42 -2.70 16.23 -11.36
C ASN A 42 -3.49 15.56 -12.50
N LEU A 43 -3.68 14.26 -12.42
CA LEU A 43 -4.28 13.43 -13.44
C LEU A 43 -5.57 12.82 -12.92
N HIS A 44 -6.59 12.74 -13.77
CA HIS A 44 -7.83 12.01 -13.49
C HIS A 44 -7.93 10.81 -14.43
N CYS A 45 -8.52 9.72 -13.92
CA CYS A 45 -8.74 8.49 -14.65
C CYS A 45 -10.24 8.29 -14.86
N GLN A 46 -10.67 8.01 -16.09
CA GLN A 46 -12.05 7.61 -16.36
C GLN A 46 -12.36 6.28 -15.68
N LEU A 47 -13.59 6.15 -15.22
CA LEU A 47 -14.08 4.89 -14.67
C LEU A 47 -14.70 4.05 -15.78
N SER A 48 -14.35 2.76 -15.80
CA SER A 48 -14.95 1.81 -16.76
C SER A 48 -16.25 1.22 -16.24
N ASP A 49 -17.07 0.67 -17.16
CA ASP A 49 -18.41 0.19 -16.87
C ASP A 49 -18.48 -1.05 -15.95
N ASP A 50 -17.33 -1.65 -15.63
CA ASP A 50 -17.24 -2.88 -14.83
C ASP A 50 -17.07 -2.62 -13.32
N ILE A 51 -17.13 -1.36 -12.87
CA ILE A 51 -16.90 -1.01 -11.47
C ILE A 51 -17.75 0.17 -11.02
N LEU A 52 -18.20 0.13 -9.76
CA LEU A 52 -18.80 1.26 -9.05
C LEU A 52 -17.92 1.64 -7.85
N PRO A 53 -17.69 2.93 -7.58
CA PRO A 53 -16.96 3.37 -6.41
C PRO A 53 -17.77 3.16 -5.14
N HIS A 54 -17.12 3.05 -4.00
CA HIS A 54 -17.82 3.04 -2.73
C HIS A 54 -18.34 4.46 -2.39
N PRO A 55 -19.61 4.65 -2.00
CA PRO A 55 -20.18 5.98 -1.70
C PRO A 55 -19.39 6.78 -0.67
N ILE A 56 -18.80 6.13 0.34
CA ILE A 56 -17.90 6.80 1.30
C ILE A 56 -16.68 7.40 0.59
N ALA A 57 -16.06 6.68 -0.35
CA ALA A 57 -14.93 7.21 -1.12
C ALA A 57 -15.36 8.42 -1.96
N CYS A 58 -16.53 8.37 -2.59
CA CYS A 58 -17.09 9.50 -3.34
C CYS A 58 -17.28 10.74 -2.46
N MET A 59 -17.82 10.56 -1.24
CA MET A 59 -18.00 11.66 -0.29
C MET A 59 -16.67 12.28 0.18
N ILE A 60 -15.67 11.45 0.41
CA ILE A 60 -14.36 11.87 0.92
C ILE A 60 -13.60 12.62 -0.17
N THR A 61 -13.52 12.09 -1.37
CA THR A 61 -12.73 12.64 -2.47
C THR A 61 -13.41 13.82 -3.15
N GLY A 62 -14.75 13.89 -3.10
CA GLY A 62 -15.55 14.89 -3.83
C GLY A 62 -15.51 14.72 -5.35
N ILE A 63 -14.87 13.68 -5.88
CA ILE A 63 -14.78 13.42 -7.31
C ILE A 63 -16.13 12.96 -7.83
N THR A 64 -16.60 13.60 -8.91
CA THR A 64 -17.89 13.30 -9.53
C THR A 64 -17.74 12.60 -10.88
N PRO A 65 -18.78 11.90 -11.38
CA PRO A 65 -18.79 11.37 -12.74
C PRO A 65 -18.53 12.44 -13.81
N ALA A 66 -19.07 13.66 -13.60
CA ALA A 66 -18.87 14.79 -14.50
C ALA A 66 -17.39 15.20 -14.56
N THR A 67 -16.69 15.26 -13.40
CA THR A 67 -15.27 15.54 -13.35
C THR A 67 -14.46 14.49 -14.13
N LEU A 68 -14.79 13.21 -13.98
CA LEU A 68 -14.10 12.12 -14.67
C LEU A 68 -14.38 12.10 -16.18
N ALA A 69 -15.59 12.49 -16.59
CA ALA A 69 -15.93 12.60 -18.00
C ALA A 69 -15.20 13.77 -18.67
N GLU A 70 -15.03 14.91 -17.98
CA GLU A 70 -14.38 16.12 -18.51
C GLU A 70 -12.85 16.00 -18.53
N LYS A 71 -12.24 15.48 -17.44
CA LYS A 71 -10.79 15.54 -17.20
C LYS A 71 -10.10 14.20 -17.27
N GLY A 72 -10.86 13.11 -17.22
CA GLY A 72 -10.31 11.76 -17.11
C GLY A 72 -9.69 11.26 -18.41
N LEU A 73 -8.53 10.65 -18.27
CA LEU A 73 -7.88 9.85 -19.31
C LEU A 73 -8.39 8.42 -19.23
N CYS A 74 -8.35 7.67 -20.33
CA CYS A 74 -8.50 6.21 -20.22
C CYS A 74 -7.39 5.63 -19.31
N GLU A 75 -7.60 4.46 -18.70
CA GLU A 75 -6.66 3.90 -17.72
C GLU A 75 -5.27 3.67 -18.34
N ALA A 76 -5.18 3.29 -19.61
CA ALA A 76 -3.91 3.08 -20.33
C ALA A 76 -3.08 4.37 -20.42
N ASP A 77 -3.69 5.48 -20.81
CA ASP A 77 -3.01 6.77 -20.91
C ASP A 77 -2.67 7.34 -19.53
N PHE A 78 -3.59 7.21 -18.58
CA PHE A 78 -3.37 7.60 -17.20
C PHE A 78 -2.15 6.86 -16.62
N MET A 79 -2.10 5.52 -16.73
CA MET A 79 -0.99 4.73 -16.22
C MET A 79 0.32 4.96 -16.99
N THR A 80 0.27 5.31 -18.26
CA THR A 80 1.45 5.70 -19.02
C THR A 80 2.09 6.96 -18.45
N ARG A 81 1.29 7.96 -18.10
CA ARG A 81 1.79 9.20 -17.48
C ARG A 81 2.30 8.94 -16.05
N VAL A 82 1.58 8.17 -15.26
CA VAL A 82 2.01 7.75 -13.91
C VAL A 82 3.35 7.00 -13.98
N HIS A 83 3.48 6.07 -14.94
CA HIS A 83 4.71 5.32 -15.14
C HIS A 83 5.88 6.23 -15.50
N ALA A 84 5.68 7.21 -16.37
CA ALA A 84 6.73 8.17 -16.76
C ALA A 84 7.30 8.92 -15.55
N GLU A 85 6.43 9.34 -14.61
CA GLU A 85 6.86 10.03 -13.40
C GLU A 85 7.58 9.10 -12.41
N LEU A 86 7.00 7.95 -12.10
CA LEU A 86 7.53 7.05 -11.08
C LEU A 86 8.76 6.25 -11.54
N SER A 87 8.92 6.03 -12.86
CA SER A 87 10.00 5.23 -13.42
C SER A 87 11.18 6.06 -13.93
N ALA A 88 11.10 7.39 -13.89
CA ALA A 88 12.23 8.25 -14.21
C ALA A 88 13.46 7.87 -13.36
N PRO A 89 14.66 7.71 -13.98
CA PRO A 89 15.85 7.24 -13.25
C PRO A 89 16.21 8.13 -12.05
N GLY A 90 16.55 7.51 -10.92
CA GLY A 90 16.90 8.21 -9.68
C GLY A 90 15.70 8.73 -8.88
N THR A 91 14.47 8.33 -9.23
CA THR A 91 13.27 8.73 -8.52
C THR A 91 13.08 7.93 -7.23
N CYS A 92 12.84 8.62 -6.12
CA CYS A 92 12.28 8.06 -4.91
C CYS A 92 10.76 8.36 -4.90
N GLY A 93 9.92 7.35 -5.11
CA GLY A 93 8.48 7.49 -4.93
C GLY A 93 8.16 7.59 -3.43
N ALA A 94 7.48 8.66 -3.01
CA ALA A 94 7.18 8.91 -1.60
C ALA A 94 5.78 9.49 -1.39
N GLY A 95 5.22 9.30 -0.19
CA GLY A 95 3.95 9.87 0.23
C GLY A 95 3.63 9.55 1.67
N TYR A 96 2.36 9.60 2.04
CA TYR A 96 1.88 9.35 3.39
C TYR A 96 1.07 8.05 3.46
N ASN A 97 1.61 7.00 4.06
CA ASN A 97 1.06 5.62 4.10
C ASN A 97 1.09 4.90 2.73
N THR A 98 1.89 5.39 1.80
CA THR A 98 1.94 4.92 0.41
C THR A 98 2.37 3.47 0.25
N VAL A 99 3.33 2.98 1.04
CA VAL A 99 3.85 1.59 0.93
C VAL A 99 2.76 0.54 1.13
N ARG A 100 1.69 0.87 1.86
CA ARG A 100 0.60 -0.05 2.16
C ARG A 100 -0.62 0.12 1.27
N PHE A 101 -0.77 1.26 0.62
CA PHE A 101 -1.94 1.57 -0.19
C PHE A 101 -1.56 2.01 -1.60
N ASP A 102 -1.01 3.19 -1.81
CA ASP A 102 -0.74 3.76 -3.13
C ASP A 102 0.22 2.94 -3.98
N ASP A 103 1.25 2.36 -3.36
CA ASP A 103 2.16 1.44 -4.03
C ASP A 103 1.44 0.19 -4.52
N GLU A 104 0.51 -0.35 -3.74
CA GLU A 104 -0.29 -1.51 -4.14
C GLU A 104 -1.30 -1.13 -5.24
N VAL A 105 -1.96 0.05 -5.15
CA VAL A 105 -2.80 0.60 -6.24
C VAL A 105 -1.98 0.71 -7.52
N THR A 106 -0.77 1.27 -7.44
CA THR A 106 0.14 1.39 -8.58
C THR A 106 0.51 0.03 -9.16
N ARG A 107 0.85 -0.95 -8.31
CA ARG A 107 1.24 -2.30 -8.73
C ARG A 107 0.13 -3.01 -9.47
N TYR A 108 -1.09 -3.04 -8.92
CA TYR A 108 -2.23 -3.66 -9.56
C TYR A 108 -2.63 -2.93 -10.85
N SER A 109 -2.56 -1.60 -10.88
CA SER A 109 -2.84 -0.82 -12.06
C SER A 109 -1.79 -1.02 -13.15
N PHE A 110 -0.50 -1.06 -12.81
CA PHE A 110 0.55 -1.40 -13.76
C PHE A 110 0.39 -2.80 -14.32
N TYR A 111 0.10 -3.78 -13.47
CA TYR A 111 -0.14 -5.15 -13.89
C TYR A 111 -1.27 -5.26 -14.91
N ARG A 112 -2.42 -4.61 -14.66
CA ARG A 112 -3.57 -4.58 -15.59
C ARG A 112 -3.28 -3.85 -16.91
N ASN A 113 -2.33 -2.92 -16.89
CA ASN A 113 -1.94 -2.10 -18.03
C ASN A 113 -0.59 -2.53 -18.64
N PHE A 114 -0.18 -3.77 -18.42
CA PHE A 114 1.00 -4.41 -19.03
C PHE A 114 2.35 -3.75 -18.69
N PHE A 115 2.44 -2.93 -17.64
CA PHE A 115 3.70 -2.48 -17.08
C PHE A 115 4.27 -3.50 -16.10
N ASP A 116 5.61 -3.51 -15.94
CA ASP A 116 6.22 -4.25 -14.82
C ASP A 116 5.80 -3.61 -13.49
N PRO A 117 5.11 -4.34 -12.60
CA PRO A 117 4.56 -3.77 -11.37
C PRO A 117 5.62 -3.32 -10.36
N TYR A 118 6.84 -3.83 -10.48
CA TYR A 118 7.88 -3.68 -9.45
C TYR A 118 9.08 -2.86 -9.91
N ALA A 119 9.34 -2.76 -11.22
CA ALA A 119 10.57 -2.18 -11.78
C ALA A 119 10.81 -0.74 -11.29
N ARG A 120 9.76 0.08 -11.20
CA ARG A 120 9.84 1.45 -10.71
C ARG A 120 10.38 1.61 -9.29
N GLU A 121 10.39 0.55 -8.50
CA GLU A 121 10.78 0.59 -7.08
C GLU A 121 12.29 0.40 -6.87
N TRP A 122 13.01 -0.04 -7.90
CA TRP A 122 14.43 -0.40 -7.78
C TRP A 122 15.26 -0.17 -9.05
N GLN A 123 14.64 -0.21 -10.24
CA GLN A 123 15.36 -0.06 -11.50
C GLN A 123 15.84 1.37 -11.70
N GLY A 124 16.97 1.57 -12.39
CA GLY A 124 17.48 2.92 -12.67
C GLY A 124 17.94 3.71 -11.45
N GLY A 125 18.19 3.05 -10.31
CA GLY A 125 18.54 3.73 -9.04
C GLY A 125 17.34 4.25 -8.27
N ASN A 126 16.13 3.81 -8.64
CA ASN A 126 14.89 4.19 -7.99
C ASN A 126 14.74 3.55 -6.60
N SER A 127 13.87 4.11 -5.82
CA SER A 127 13.53 3.65 -4.47
C SER A 127 12.11 4.07 -4.10
N ARG A 128 11.67 3.63 -2.91
CA ARG A 128 10.41 4.08 -2.29
C ARG A 128 10.69 4.64 -0.91
N TRP A 129 9.77 5.43 -0.40
CA TRP A 129 9.82 5.90 0.97
C TRP A 129 8.41 6.25 1.48
N ASP A 130 8.18 6.09 2.79
CA ASP A 130 6.87 6.34 3.38
C ASP A 130 7.03 7.26 4.60
N LEU A 131 6.42 8.43 4.53
CA LEU A 131 6.56 9.44 5.57
C LEU A 131 5.84 9.04 6.86
N ILE A 132 4.78 8.22 6.82
CA ILE A 132 4.08 7.83 8.06
C ILE A 132 4.98 7.05 9.02
N ASP A 133 5.88 6.21 8.51
CA ASP A 133 6.81 5.48 9.37
C ASP A 133 7.93 6.40 9.92
N VAL A 134 8.27 7.49 9.21
CA VAL A 134 9.14 8.56 9.73
C VAL A 134 8.45 9.33 10.84
N VAL A 135 7.17 9.67 10.67
CA VAL A 135 6.33 10.31 11.69
C VAL A 135 6.23 9.42 12.94
N ARG A 136 5.97 8.12 12.77
CA ARG A 136 5.96 7.15 13.89
C ARG A 136 7.31 7.14 14.62
N ALA A 137 8.40 7.15 13.88
CA ALA A 137 9.74 7.18 14.45
C ALA A 137 10.05 8.48 15.20
N ALA A 138 9.66 9.63 14.65
CA ALA A 138 9.79 10.92 15.31
C ALA A 138 9.00 10.94 16.62
N TYR A 139 7.73 10.52 16.58
CA TYR A 139 6.90 10.42 17.79
C TYR A 139 7.50 9.49 18.85
N ALA A 140 7.93 8.30 18.44
CA ALA A 140 8.45 7.31 19.38
C ALA A 140 9.81 7.68 19.97
N LEU A 141 10.73 8.21 19.16
CA LEU A 141 12.14 8.36 19.54
C LEU A 141 12.58 9.82 19.76
N ARG A 142 11.96 10.78 19.08
CA ARG A 142 12.39 12.20 19.05
C ARG A 142 11.17 13.12 18.93
N PRO A 143 10.26 13.13 19.94
CA PRO A 143 9.01 13.87 19.85
C PRO A 143 9.16 15.40 19.93
N ASP A 144 10.30 15.88 20.38
CA ASP A 144 10.52 17.30 20.69
C ASP A 144 10.44 18.19 19.44
N GLY A 145 9.81 19.36 19.57
CA GLY A 145 9.68 20.35 18.51
C GLY A 145 8.56 20.09 17.50
N ILE A 146 7.77 19.05 17.70
CA ILE A 146 6.58 18.72 16.91
C ILE A 146 5.38 18.64 17.85
N VAL A 147 4.25 19.22 17.48
CA VAL A 147 3.00 19.15 18.23
C VAL A 147 2.26 17.89 17.81
N TRP A 148 1.96 17.02 18.77
CA TRP A 148 1.30 15.75 18.55
C TRP A 148 -0.18 15.87 18.95
N PRO A 149 -1.11 15.90 17.97
CA PRO A 149 -2.53 16.03 18.28
C PRO A 149 -3.09 14.75 18.90
N GLU A 150 -4.05 14.92 19.78
CA GLU A 150 -4.76 13.82 20.43
C GLU A 150 -6.21 13.75 19.94
N GLN A 151 -6.70 12.54 19.81
CA GLN A 151 -8.10 12.21 19.55
C GLN A 151 -8.49 11.06 20.48
N ASP A 152 -9.58 11.22 21.23
CA ASP A 152 -10.07 10.22 22.21
C ASP A 152 -8.99 9.76 23.20
N GLY A 153 -8.16 10.71 23.69
CA GLY A 153 -7.10 10.47 24.67
C GLY A 153 -5.87 9.71 24.11
N ARG A 154 -5.72 9.66 22.78
CA ARG A 154 -4.59 9.02 22.11
C ARG A 154 -4.03 9.92 21.01
N VAL A 155 -2.72 9.89 20.83
CA VAL A 155 -2.09 10.61 19.72
C VAL A 155 -2.59 10.03 18.40
N THR A 156 -3.03 10.94 17.54
CA THR A 156 -3.40 10.62 16.15
C THR A 156 -2.30 11.07 15.19
N LEU A 157 -1.99 10.21 14.23
CA LEU A 157 -1.02 10.49 13.18
C LEU A 157 -1.71 10.71 11.84
N LYS A 158 -3.00 11.08 11.84
CA LYS A 158 -3.70 11.47 10.62
C LYS A 158 -3.09 12.75 10.07
N LEU A 159 -2.83 12.79 8.76
CA LEU A 159 -2.11 13.88 8.10
C LEU A 159 -2.79 15.23 8.38
N GLU A 160 -4.10 15.31 8.18
CA GLU A 160 -4.88 16.55 8.37
C GLU A 160 -4.86 17.08 9.80
N ARG A 161 -4.80 16.17 10.80
CA ARG A 161 -4.73 16.56 12.21
C ARG A 161 -3.33 17.00 12.60
N LEU A 162 -2.33 16.28 12.12
CA LEU A 162 -0.93 16.54 12.44
C LEU A 162 -0.46 17.85 11.80
N THR A 163 -0.86 18.12 10.55
CA THR A 163 -0.55 19.38 9.86
C THR A 163 -1.23 20.57 10.53
N ALA A 164 -2.52 20.46 10.85
CA ALA A 164 -3.26 21.52 11.54
C ALA A 164 -2.65 21.86 12.91
N ALA A 165 -2.27 20.84 13.71
CA ALA A 165 -1.66 21.04 15.02
C ALA A 165 -0.29 21.76 14.95
N ASN A 166 0.41 21.63 13.82
CA ASN A 166 1.73 22.24 13.60
C ASN A 166 1.68 23.51 12.74
N GLY A 167 0.48 24.09 12.50
CA GLY A 167 0.32 25.33 11.76
C GLY A 167 0.67 25.21 10.27
N ILE A 168 0.61 23.99 9.72
CA ILE A 168 0.79 23.73 8.29
C ILE A 168 -0.56 23.86 7.61
N ASP A 169 -0.64 24.74 6.62
CA ASP A 169 -1.84 24.87 5.79
C ASP A 169 -2.01 23.61 4.95
N HIS A 170 -3.18 22.96 5.09
CA HIS A 170 -3.50 21.73 4.37
C HIS A 170 -4.44 21.99 3.17
N GLY A 171 -4.93 23.25 3.00
CA GLY A 171 -5.93 23.55 1.96
C GLY A 171 -7.21 22.72 2.14
N GLN A 172 -7.68 22.10 1.06
CA GLN A 172 -8.78 21.12 1.12
C GLN A 172 -8.18 19.71 1.40
N ALA A 173 -8.44 19.17 2.59
CA ALA A 173 -8.14 17.76 2.89
C ALA A 173 -8.92 16.86 1.92
N HIS A 174 -8.30 15.74 1.50
CA HIS A 174 -8.82 14.81 0.50
C HIS A 174 -8.93 15.39 -0.93
N ASP A 175 -8.19 16.45 -1.23
CA ASP A 175 -7.73 16.75 -2.58
C ASP A 175 -6.29 16.24 -2.70
N ALA A 176 -6.03 15.27 -3.56
CA ALA A 176 -4.74 14.59 -3.64
C ALA A 176 -3.55 15.56 -3.75
N LEU A 177 -3.68 16.69 -4.45
CA LEU A 177 -2.60 17.66 -4.56
C LEU A 177 -2.36 18.43 -3.25
N SER A 178 -3.42 18.74 -2.50
CA SER A 178 -3.34 19.35 -1.17
C SER A 178 -2.67 18.39 -0.18
N ASP A 179 -3.01 17.10 -0.22
CA ASP A 179 -2.43 16.07 0.63
C ASP A 179 -0.93 15.85 0.34
N VAL A 180 -0.53 15.90 -0.94
CA VAL A 180 0.88 15.89 -1.34
C VAL A 180 1.64 17.10 -0.80
N ARG A 181 1.08 18.31 -0.90
CA ARG A 181 1.71 19.54 -0.34
C ARG A 181 1.85 19.49 1.16
N ALA A 182 0.82 19.04 1.84
CA ALA A 182 0.82 18.83 3.29
C ALA A 182 1.87 17.80 3.72
N THR A 183 2.01 16.71 2.96
CA THR A 183 3.03 15.68 3.20
C THR A 183 4.45 16.24 3.06
N ILE A 184 4.74 17.02 2.01
CA ILE A 184 6.05 17.67 1.83
C ILE A 184 6.33 18.67 2.97
N ALA A 185 5.34 19.47 3.36
CA ALA A 185 5.50 20.43 4.46
C ALA A 185 5.77 19.74 5.80
N LEU A 186 5.11 18.61 6.07
CA LEU A 186 5.37 17.77 7.24
C LEU A 186 6.78 17.15 7.19
N ALA A 187 7.22 16.70 6.01
CA ALA A 187 8.59 16.19 5.82
C ALA A 187 9.63 17.29 6.11
N ARG A 188 9.40 18.53 5.67
CA ARG A 188 10.24 19.70 5.99
C ARG A 188 10.30 19.97 7.49
N LEU A 189 9.14 19.95 8.17
CA LEU A 189 9.07 20.13 9.62
C LEU A 189 9.91 19.07 10.35
N ILE A 190 9.75 17.79 10.01
CA ILE A 190 10.52 16.71 10.66
C ILE A 190 12.00 16.86 10.37
N ARG A 191 12.39 17.19 9.14
CA ARG A 191 13.80 17.41 8.77
C ARG A 191 14.40 18.60 9.52
N GLU A 192 13.66 19.69 9.71
CA GLU A 192 14.10 20.86 10.48
C GLU A 192 14.29 20.53 11.97
N LYS A 193 13.31 19.86 12.58
CA LYS A 193 13.33 19.58 14.02
C LYS A 193 14.23 18.39 14.38
N GLN A 194 14.31 17.39 13.50
CA GLN A 194 15.01 16.12 13.76
C GLN A 194 15.88 15.68 12.56
N PRO A 195 16.84 16.53 12.10
CA PRO A 195 17.59 16.30 10.86
C PRO A 195 18.32 14.95 10.83
N LYS A 196 18.99 14.57 11.93
CA LYS A 196 19.71 13.30 12.01
C LYS A 196 18.80 12.08 11.89
N LEU A 197 17.60 12.16 12.47
CA LEU A 197 16.59 11.09 12.35
C LEU A 197 16.08 11.01 10.90
N TYR A 198 15.74 12.14 10.31
CA TYR A 198 15.28 12.23 8.94
C TYR A 198 16.29 11.62 7.97
N ASP A 199 17.55 12.04 8.02
CA ASP A 199 18.61 11.56 7.13
C ASP A 199 18.88 10.07 7.30
N TYR A 200 18.88 9.57 8.55
CA TYR A 200 19.05 8.16 8.86
C TYR A 200 17.91 7.33 8.24
N LEU A 201 16.67 7.74 8.45
CA LEU A 201 15.50 7.02 7.92
C LEU A 201 15.41 7.11 6.39
N PHE A 202 15.77 8.25 5.80
CA PHE A 202 15.85 8.40 4.37
C PHE A 202 16.91 7.48 3.75
N ALA A 203 18.03 7.24 4.43
CA ALA A 203 19.03 6.27 3.99
C ALA A 203 18.51 4.81 4.00
N LEU A 204 17.61 4.45 4.94
CA LEU A 204 17.01 3.12 5.04
C LEU A 204 16.01 2.77 3.91
N ARG A 205 15.72 3.70 2.97
CA ARG A 205 15.04 3.35 1.71
C ARG A 205 15.86 2.39 0.85
N SER A 206 17.17 2.34 1.07
CA SER A 206 18.07 1.37 0.45
C SER A 206 18.04 0.03 1.19
N LYS A 207 17.63 -1.03 0.48
CA LYS A 207 17.68 -2.41 0.99
C LYS A 207 19.06 -2.78 1.53
N GLN A 208 20.13 -2.34 0.86
CA GLN A 208 21.51 -2.59 1.31
C GLN A 208 21.77 -1.95 2.66
N LYS A 209 21.33 -0.69 2.86
CA LYS A 209 21.48 0.01 4.15
C LYS A 209 20.71 -0.68 5.28
N VAL A 210 19.54 -1.21 4.99
CA VAL A 210 18.79 -2.04 5.94
C VAL A 210 19.56 -3.31 6.30
N GLN A 211 20.10 -4.02 5.31
CA GLN A 211 20.88 -5.25 5.53
C GLN A 211 22.14 -5.01 6.38
N GLU A 212 22.80 -3.86 6.20
CA GLU A 212 23.97 -3.45 7.00
C GLU A 212 23.63 -3.32 8.50
N GLN A 213 22.38 -3.00 8.83
CA GLN A 213 21.92 -2.86 10.23
C GLN A 213 21.50 -4.18 10.87
N VAL A 214 21.20 -5.20 10.09
CA VAL A 214 20.67 -6.48 10.59
C VAL A 214 21.79 -7.41 11.01
N ARG A 215 21.72 -7.92 12.24
CA ARG A 215 22.54 -9.03 12.73
C ARG A 215 21.61 -10.03 13.41
N LEU A 216 21.67 -11.30 13.00
CA LEU A 216 20.88 -12.34 13.68
C LEU A 216 21.28 -12.44 15.14
N MET A 217 20.31 -12.66 16.00
CA MET A 217 20.45 -12.78 17.46
C MET A 217 20.95 -11.51 18.16
N GLN A 218 20.92 -10.35 17.50
CA GLN A 218 21.16 -9.03 18.12
C GLN A 218 19.88 -8.21 18.12
N PRO A 219 19.37 -7.82 19.30
CA PRO A 219 18.15 -7.01 19.39
C PRO A 219 18.25 -5.68 18.66
N LEU A 220 17.15 -5.29 18.03
CA LEU A 220 16.98 -4.02 17.32
C LEU A 220 15.72 -3.31 17.81
N VAL A 221 15.74 -1.98 17.76
CA VAL A 221 14.51 -1.18 17.77
C VAL A 221 13.85 -1.30 16.40
N HIS A 222 12.54 -1.53 16.38
CA HIS A 222 11.74 -1.51 15.17
C HIS A 222 10.49 -0.66 15.39
N ILE A 223 10.29 0.35 14.53
CA ILE A 223 9.08 1.17 14.51
C ILE A 223 8.17 0.65 13.39
N SER A 224 6.91 0.43 13.70
CA SER A 224 5.97 -0.10 12.72
C SER A 224 4.53 0.16 13.13
N GLY A 225 3.66 0.52 12.19
CA GLY A 225 2.23 0.58 12.42
C GLY A 225 1.57 -0.76 12.76
N ARG A 226 2.34 -1.87 12.79
CA ARG A 226 1.88 -3.17 13.30
C ARG A 226 2.00 -3.29 14.82
N PHE A 227 2.80 -2.45 15.45
CA PHE A 227 2.77 -2.29 16.90
C PHE A 227 1.66 -1.31 17.29
N SER A 228 1.04 -1.52 18.45
CA SER A 228 -0.09 -0.69 18.90
C SER A 228 0.35 0.76 19.18
N ALA A 229 -0.57 1.70 19.02
CA ALA A 229 -0.38 3.09 19.45
C ALA A 229 -0.06 3.20 20.95
N ALA A 230 -0.58 2.30 21.79
CA ALA A 230 -0.26 2.22 23.22
C ALA A 230 1.23 1.94 23.49
N ARG A 231 1.94 1.34 22.51
CA ARG A 231 3.39 1.11 22.55
C ARG A 231 4.16 2.17 21.75
N ASN A 232 3.52 3.27 21.40
CA ASN A 232 4.10 4.32 20.54
C ASN A 232 4.68 3.76 19.22
N TYR A 233 4.05 2.71 18.66
CA TYR A 233 4.49 2.01 17.44
C TYR A 233 5.88 1.39 17.52
N LEU A 234 6.48 1.27 18.73
CA LEU A 234 7.83 0.77 18.97
C LEU A 234 7.81 -0.68 19.47
N GLY A 235 8.69 -1.50 18.93
CA GLY A 235 9.06 -2.81 19.44
C GLY A 235 10.58 -2.96 19.55
N VAL A 236 11.02 -3.67 20.58
CA VAL A 236 12.38 -4.24 20.63
C VAL A 236 12.26 -5.65 20.09
N VAL A 237 12.90 -5.91 18.95
CA VAL A 237 12.79 -7.18 18.24
C VAL A 237 14.12 -7.90 18.14
N LEU A 238 14.08 -9.22 18.20
CA LEU A 238 15.24 -10.09 17.99
C LEU A 238 15.17 -10.72 16.59
N PRO A 239 16.08 -10.40 15.66
CA PRO A 239 16.20 -11.11 14.40
C PRO A 239 16.58 -12.58 14.62
N LEU A 240 15.70 -13.51 14.24
CA LEU A 240 15.88 -14.94 14.45
C LEU A 240 16.49 -15.64 13.24
N ALA A 241 15.89 -15.47 12.07
CA ALA A 241 16.30 -16.12 10.83
C ALA A 241 15.76 -15.36 9.60
N TRP A 242 16.38 -15.61 8.46
CA TRP A 242 15.80 -15.22 7.18
C TRP A 242 14.64 -16.15 6.82
N HIS A 243 13.62 -15.60 6.18
CA HIS A 243 12.46 -16.37 5.73
C HIS A 243 12.87 -17.41 4.67
N PRO A 244 12.41 -18.68 4.78
CA PRO A 244 12.89 -19.76 3.91
C PRO A 244 12.59 -19.55 2.43
N HIS A 245 11.52 -18.85 2.08
CA HIS A 245 11.07 -18.65 0.70
C HIS A 245 11.11 -17.19 0.23
N ASN A 246 11.23 -16.21 1.12
CA ASN A 246 11.25 -14.79 0.77
C ASN A 246 12.56 -14.14 1.21
N ARG A 247 13.49 -13.96 0.28
CA ARG A 247 14.80 -13.33 0.53
C ARG A 247 14.74 -11.87 1.04
N ASN A 248 13.58 -11.25 0.98
CA ASN A 248 13.36 -9.89 1.46
C ASN A 248 12.72 -9.85 2.85
N ALA A 249 12.41 -10.99 3.44
CA ALA A 249 11.77 -11.07 4.75
C ALA A 249 12.73 -11.65 5.81
N LEU A 250 12.75 -10.99 6.96
CA LEU A 250 13.44 -11.40 8.17
C LEU A 250 12.41 -11.78 9.21
N ILE A 251 12.52 -12.96 9.79
CA ILE A 251 11.69 -13.42 10.90
C ILE A 251 12.26 -12.81 12.17
N VAL A 252 11.45 -12.03 12.88
CA VAL A 252 11.84 -11.39 14.15
C VAL A 252 10.90 -11.80 15.28
N CYS A 253 11.43 -11.91 16.49
CA CYS A 253 10.66 -12.08 17.71
C CYS A 253 10.46 -10.74 18.40
N ASP A 254 9.21 -10.38 18.73
CA ASP A 254 8.90 -9.21 19.57
C ASP A 254 9.21 -9.53 21.03
N LEU A 255 10.28 -8.94 21.55
CA LEU A 255 10.76 -9.20 22.92
C LEU A 255 9.84 -8.60 24.02
N HIS A 256 8.83 -7.81 23.66
CA HIS A 256 7.82 -7.34 24.60
C HIS A 256 6.82 -8.42 24.99
N LEU A 257 6.55 -9.35 24.08
CA LEU A 257 5.62 -10.44 24.29
C LEU A 257 6.28 -11.63 25.00
N ASP A 258 5.45 -12.49 25.58
CA ASP A 258 5.91 -13.78 26.10
C ASP A 258 6.38 -14.68 24.94
N HIS A 259 7.60 -15.17 25.04
CA HIS A 259 8.21 -16.03 24.04
C HIS A 259 8.10 -17.54 24.36
N SER A 260 7.44 -17.90 25.47
CA SER A 260 7.24 -19.29 25.86
C SER A 260 6.57 -20.15 24.79
N PRO A 261 5.63 -19.63 23.96
CA PRO A 261 5.08 -20.41 22.85
C PRO A 261 6.16 -20.93 21.88
N LEU A 262 7.20 -20.15 21.56
CA LEU A 262 8.29 -20.59 20.70
C LEU A 262 9.08 -21.78 21.27
N LEU A 263 9.17 -21.84 22.60
CA LEU A 263 9.95 -22.84 23.29
C LEU A 263 9.14 -24.11 23.57
N HIS A 264 7.84 -24.03 23.75
CA HIS A 264 7.03 -25.14 24.28
C HIS A 264 5.98 -25.67 23.32
N GLU A 265 5.52 -24.85 22.32
CA GLU A 265 4.48 -25.28 21.39
C GLU A 265 5.07 -25.92 20.12
N ASP A 266 4.27 -26.78 19.50
CA ASP A 266 4.61 -27.37 18.20
C ASP A 266 4.45 -26.36 17.07
N ALA A 267 5.14 -26.62 15.95
CA ALA A 267 5.17 -25.73 14.80
C ALA A 267 3.78 -25.47 14.20
N GLU A 268 2.91 -26.48 14.15
CA GLU A 268 1.54 -26.33 13.63
C GLU A 268 0.67 -25.46 14.55
N ILE A 269 0.82 -25.58 15.86
CA ILE A 269 0.13 -24.72 16.84
C ILE A 269 0.62 -23.28 16.68
N LEU A 270 1.94 -23.08 16.58
CA LEU A 270 2.52 -21.76 16.33
C LEU A 270 1.99 -21.16 15.04
N LYS A 271 1.94 -21.92 13.93
CA LYS A 271 1.41 -21.49 12.65
C LYS A 271 -0.05 -21.06 12.77
N ARG A 272 -0.92 -21.90 13.33
CA ARG A 272 -2.33 -21.58 13.55
C ARG A 272 -2.50 -20.28 14.35
N ARG A 273 -1.83 -20.15 15.52
CA ARG A 273 -1.95 -18.96 16.38
C ARG A 273 -1.38 -17.70 15.73
N LEU A 274 -0.31 -17.79 14.95
CA LEU A 274 0.30 -16.64 14.26
C LEU A 274 -0.67 -16.00 13.25
N TYR A 275 -1.48 -16.83 12.58
CA TYR A 275 -2.46 -16.38 11.58
C TYR A 275 -3.88 -16.21 12.15
N THR A 276 -4.07 -16.49 13.45
CA THR A 276 -5.33 -16.23 14.15
C THR A 276 -5.32 -14.80 14.73
N ARG A 277 -6.43 -14.09 14.57
CA ARG A 277 -6.58 -12.77 15.20
C ARG A 277 -6.51 -12.89 16.71
N HIS A 278 -5.95 -11.89 17.40
CA HIS A 278 -5.78 -11.88 18.86
C HIS A 278 -7.09 -12.09 19.64
N ASP A 279 -8.19 -11.52 19.14
CA ASP A 279 -9.52 -11.63 19.72
C ASP A 279 -10.22 -12.98 19.43
N ALA A 280 -9.64 -13.80 18.57
CA ALA A 280 -10.12 -15.14 18.20
C ALA A 280 -9.21 -16.28 18.74
N LEU A 281 -8.19 -15.96 19.52
CA LEU A 281 -7.39 -16.97 20.22
C LEU A 281 -8.23 -17.63 21.33
N GLY A 282 -7.99 -18.91 21.58
CA GLY A 282 -8.65 -19.67 22.64
C GLY A 282 -8.28 -19.17 24.05
N ASP A 283 -9.11 -19.51 25.04
CA ASP A 283 -8.86 -19.14 26.43
C ASP A 283 -7.51 -19.68 26.92
N GLY A 284 -6.64 -18.78 27.39
CA GLY A 284 -5.28 -19.10 27.85
C GLY A 284 -4.25 -19.25 26.73
N GLU A 285 -4.61 -19.14 25.46
CA GLU A 285 -3.65 -19.13 24.37
C GLU A 285 -2.90 -17.80 24.27
N LEU A 286 -1.57 -17.86 24.35
CA LEU A 286 -0.72 -16.69 24.16
C LEU A 286 -0.50 -16.42 22.66
N PRO A 287 -0.45 -15.13 22.25
CA PRO A 287 -0.08 -14.76 20.89
C PRO A 287 1.37 -15.19 20.60
N VAL A 288 1.63 -15.59 19.38
CA VAL A 288 2.98 -15.93 18.94
C VAL A 288 3.78 -14.63 18.71
N PRO A 289 4.93 -14.46 19.37
CA PRO A 289 5.71 -13.19 19.29
C PRO A 289 6.54 -13.08 18.01
N LEU A 290 6.07 -13.67 16.90
CA LEU A 290 6.75 -13.62 15.62
C LEU A 290 6.17 -12.55 14.70
N LYS A 291 7.05 -11.93 13.92
CA LYS A 291 6.70 -10.92 12.92
C LYS A 291 7.67 -11.01 11.75
N LEU A 292 7.17 -10.71 10.52
CA LEU A 292 8.03 -10.50 9.37
C LEU A 292 8.44 -9.02 9.27
N LEU A 293 9.74 -8.80 9.10
CA LEU A 293 10.33 -7.52 8.77
C LEU A 293 10.82 -7.58 7.32
N HIS A 294 10.20 -6.79 6.44
CA HIS A 294 10.55 -6.77 5.03
C HIS A 294 11.60 -5.70 4.76
N ILE A 295 12.81 -6.11 4.39
CA ILE A 295 13.96 -5.22 4.18
C ILE A 295 13.86 -4.34 2.92
N ASN A 296 12.93 -4.63 2.03
CA ASN A 296 12.64 -3.87 0.81
C ASN A 296 11.37 -2.99 0.92
N ARG A 297 10.85 -2.78 2.14
CA ARG A 297 9.68 -1.94 2.42
C ARG A 297 10.02 -0.79 3.37
N CYS A 298 11.20 -0.21 3.22
CA CYS A 298 11.69 0.93 4.01
C CYS A 298 11.48 0.76 5.52
N PRO A 299 11.85 -0.37 6.13
CA PRO A 299 11.56 -0.61 7.54
C PRO A 299 12.35 0.36 8.41
N VAL A 300 11.68 0.92 9.41
CA VAL A 300 12.36 1.70 10.44
C VAL A 300 12.96 0.75 11.45
N ILE A 301 14.28 0.60 11.41
CA ILE A 301 15.07 -0.19 12.36
C ILE A 301 16.26 0.63 12.85
N ALA A 302 16.69 0.38 14.08
CA ALA A 302 17.87 1.01 14.65
C ALA A 302 18.52 0.14 15.72
N PRO A 303 19.84 0.30 16.02
CA PRO A 303 20.46 -0.33 17.17
C PRO A 303 19.81 0.13 18.48
N LEU A 304 19.85 -0.71 19.53
CA LEU A 304 19.31 -0.35 20.85
C LEU A 304 19.88 0.96 21.42
N GLY A 305 21.10 1.34 21.05
CA GLY A 305 21.74 2.59 21.47
C GLY A 305 21.03 3.86 21.02
N VAL A 306 20.01 3.78 20.14
CA VAL A 306 19.16 4.93 19.79
C VAL A 306 18.24 5.33 20.95
N LEU A 307 17.93 4.40 21.87
CA LEU A 307 17.08 4.60 23.04
C LEU A 307 17.87 5.27 24.15
N ARG A 308 17.69 6.57 24.34
CA ARG A 308 18.25 7.31 25.46
C ARG A 308 17.58 6.86 26.78
N SER A 309 18.20 7.10 27.92
CA SER A 309 17.61 6.75 29.23
C SER A 309 16.23 7.38 29.43
N GLU A 310 16.05 8.62 28.98
CA GLU A 310 14.75 9.33 29.02
C GLU A 310 13.71 8.67 28.13
N ASP A 311 14.09 8.15 26.95
CA ASP A 311 13.19 7.41 26.05
C ASP A 311 12.76 6.09 26.69
N GLN A 312 13.70 5.36 27.33
CA GLN A 312 13.40 4.10 28.01
C GLN A 312 12.39 4.30 29.16
N GLN A 313 12.56 5.39 29.93
CA GLN A 313 11.65 5.75 31.03
C GLN A 313 10.27 6.17 30.50
N ARG A 314 10.22 7.09 29.53
CA ARG A 314 8.99 7.58 28.91
C ARG A 314 8.17 6.47 28.28
N LEU A 315 8.84 5.54 27.60
CA LEU A 315 8.23 4.41 26.91
C LEU A 315 8.05 3.16 27.81
N GLN A 316 8.47 3.24 29.07
CA GLN A 316 8.40 2.15 30.05
C GLN A 316 9.02 0.83 29.53
N LEU A 317 10.20 0.92 28.92
CA LEU A 317 10.86 -0.24 28.30
C LEU A 317 11.59 -1.09 29.35
N ASP A 318 11.27 -2.38 29.40
CA ASP A 318 11.96 -3.39 30.22
C ASP A 318 13.23 -3.88 29.54
N MET A 319 14.27 -3.03 29.47
CA MET A 319 15.52 -3.36 28.77
C MET A 319 16.22 -4.59 29.35
N ALA A 320 16.15 -4.81 30.66
CA ALA A 320 16.73 -5.99 31.31
C ALA A 320 15.99 -7.26 30.92
N GLY A 321 14.66 -7.20 30.93
CA GLY A 321 13.80 -8.31 30.48
C GLY A 321 13.99 -8.63 29.00
N TYR A 322 14.13 -7.62 28.14
CA TYR A 322 14.42 -7.85 26.70
C TYR A 322 15.74 -8.54 26.50
N GLN A 323 16.79 -8.14 27.23
CA GLN A 323 18.09 -8.79 27.16
C GLN A 323 18.03 -10.24 27.67
N ALA A 324 17.34 -10.49 28.78
CA ALA A 324 17.17 -11.85 29.32
C ALA A 324 16.45 -12.77 28.32
N ARG A 325 15.36 -12.28 27.69
CA ARG A 325 14.61 -13.04 26.67
C ARG A 325 15.45 -13.31 25.44
N ALA A 326 16.23 -12.33 24.96
CA ALA A 326 17.14 -12.51 23.84
C ALA A 326 18.22 -13.56 24.14
N THR A 327 18.79 -13.54 25.33
CA THR A 327 19.78 -14.54 25.79
C THR A 327 19.15 -15.92 25.82
N GLN A 328 17.97 -16.09 26.43
CA GLN A 328 17.28 -17.38 26.53
C GLN A 328 16.95 -17.95 25.12
N LEU A 329 16.47 -17.10 24.20
CA LEU A 329 16.20 -17.54 22.83
C LEU A 329 17.50 -17.93 22.11
N SER A 330 18.61 -17.25 22.35
CA SER A 330 19.91 -17.57 21.75
C SER A 330 20.46 -18.90 22.26
N GLU A 331 20.35 -19.16 23.57
CA GLU A 331 20.83 -20.39 24.21
C GLU A 331 19.98 -21.60 23.86
N ARG A 332 18.70 -21.40 23.51
CA ARG A 332 17.76 -22.48 23.17
C ARG A 332 17.39 -22.50 21.69
N ARG A 333 18.30 -22.08 20.83
CA ARG A 333 18.06 -21.96 19.39
C ARG A 333 17.61 -23.27 18.75
N GLU A 334 18.15 -24.40 19.15
CA GLU A 334 17.80 -25.73 18.67
C GLU A 334 16.34 -26.13 18.91
N VAL A 335 15.66 -25.49 19.89
CA VAL A 335 14.27 -25.81 20.21
C VAL A 335 13.29 -25.18 19.21
N TRP A 336 13.58 -23.96 18.73
CA TRP A 336 12.64 -23.19 17.92
C TRP A 336 13.05 -23.02 16.46
N HIS A 337 14.35 -23.18 16.13
CA HIS A 337 14.86 -22.82 14.80
C HIS A 337 14.17 -23.58 13.67
N ASP A 338 14.07 -24.90 13.80
CA ASP A 338 13.50 -25.76 12.74
C ASP A 338 11.98 -25.58 12.62
N LYS A 339 11.30 -25.17 13.70
CA LYS A 339 9.88 -24.86 13.69
C LYS A 339 9.55 -23.70 12.73
N LEU A 340 10.47 -22.72 12.57
CA LEU A 340 10.26 -21.57 11.70
C LEU A 340 10.05 -21.96 10.23
N ALA A 341 10.69 -23.04 9.77
CA ALA A 341 10.50 -23.54 8.40
C ALA A 341 9.07 -24.04 8.15
N THR A 342 8.45 -24.65 9.16
CA THR A 342 7.06 -25.09 9.12
C THR A 342 6.10 -23.89 9.27
N VAL A 343 6.35 -23.03 10.26
CA VAL A 343 5.51 -21.85 10.54
C VAL A 343 5.42 -20.92 9.30
N TYR A 344 6.53 -20.76 8.59
CA TYR A 344 6.63 -19.93 7.37
C TYR A 344 6.80 -20.78 6.10
N GLY A 345 6.35 -22.02 6.13
CA GLY A 345 6.26 -22.89 4.96
C GLY A 345 5.36 -22.28 3.88
N LYS A 346 5.42 -22.82 2.69
CA LYS A 346 4.48 -22.44 1.64
C LYS A 346 3.07 -22.85 2.07
N ASP A 347 2.18 -21.88 2.15
CA ASP A 347 0.75 -22.15 2.20
C ASP A 347 0.24 -22.20 0.76
N ASP A 348 -0.47 -23.25 0.42
CA ASP A 348 -1.24 -23.32 -0.83
C ASP A 348 -2.53 -22.49 -0.63
N PHE A 349 -2.39 -21.19 -0.66
CA PHE A 349 -3.57 -20.34 -0.78
C PHE A 349 -4.19 -20.60 -2.15
N ALA A 350 -5.50 -20.85 -2.17
CA ALA A 350 -6.22 -20.95 -3.42
C ALA A 350 -6.01 -19.66 -4.23
N ALA A 351 -5.48 -19.81 -5.45
CA ALA A 351 -5.34 -18.68 -6.36
C ALA A 351 -6.73 -18.07 -6.63
N SER A 352 -6.80 -16.77 -6.78
CA SER A 352 -8.04 -16.13 -7.25
C SER A 352 -8.36 -16.63 -8.65
N GLU A 353 -9.64 -16.80 -8.98
CA GLU A 353 -10.07 -17.11 -10.34
C GLU A 353 -9.97 -15.90 -11.26
N ASP A 354 -10.00 -14.68 -10.73
CA ASP A 354 -9.85 -13.43 -11.48
C ASP A 354 -8.38 -13.12 -11.77
N PRO A 355 -7.94 -13.14 -13.06
CA PRO A 355 -6.57 -12.84 -13.45
C PRO A 355 -6.06 -11.49 -12.94
N GLU A 356 -6.92 -10.47 -12.81
CA GLU A 356 -6.53 -9.15 -12.29
C GLU A 356 -6.10 -9.19 -10.83
N GLN A 357 -6.54 -10.18 -10.08
CA GLN A 357 -6.20 -10.38 -8.68
C GLN A 357 -4.97 -11.28 -8.47
N GLN A 358 -4.44 -11.88 -9.54
CA GLN A 358 -3.33 -12.85 -9.50
C GLN A 358 -1.94 -12.22 -9.61
N LEU A 359 -1.79 -10.94 -9.31
CA LEU A 359 -0.50 -10.22 -9.36
C LEU A 359 0.62 -10.95 -8.62
N TYR A 360 0.30 -11.55 -7.46
CA TYR A 360 1.27 -12.20 -6.58
C TYR A 360 1.34 -13.73 -6.74
N ASP A 361 0.56 -14.31 -7.65
CA ASP A 361 0.53 -15.76 -7.84
C ASP A 361 1.71 -16.30 -8.69
N GLY A 362 2.48 -15.39 -9.29
CA GLY A 362 3.70 -15.73 -10.03
C GLY A 362 4.30 -14.56 -10.79
N PHE A 363 5.58 -14.66 -11.09
CA PHE A 363 6.28 -13.68 -11.93
C PHE A 363 6.15 -14.02 -13.41
N MET A 364 5.97 -13.01 -14.24
CA MET A 364 6.00 -13.16 -15.70
C MET A 364 7.39 -13.56 -16.18
N GLY A 365 7.45 -14.45 -17.19
CA GLY A 365 8.68 -14.81 -17.88
C GLY A 365 9.23 -13.65 -18.75
N ASP A 366 10.48 -13.76 -19.16
CA ASP A 366 11.12 -12.72 -19.98
C ASP A 366 10.48 -12.55 -21.36
N ARG A 367 9.90 -13.62 -21.92
CA ARG A 367 9.14 -13.58 -23.16
C ARG A 367 7.88 -12.74 -23.00
N ASP A 368 7.10 -13.02 -21.98
CA ASP A 368 5.85 -12.29 -21.68
C ASP A 368 6.11 -10.84 -21.34
N ARG A 369 7.18 -10.51 -20.61
CA ARG A 369 7.56 -9.11 -20.36
C ARG A 369 7.81 -8.33 -21.66
N ARG A 370 8.49 -8.94 -22.66
CA ARG A 370 8.69 -8.31 -23.97
C ARG A 370 7.37 -8.15 -24.73
N LEU A 371 6.48 -9.15 -24.67
CA LEU A 371 5.14 -9.05 -25.26
C LEU A 371 4.30 -7.96 -24.59
N CYS A 372 4.35 -7.84 -23.28
CA CYS A 372 3.68 -6.76 -22.54
C CYS A 372 4.19 -5.37 -22.99
N GLU A 373 5.49 -5.22 -23.26
CA GLU A 373 6.03 -3.99 -23.81
C GLU A 373 5.50 -3.70 -25.21
N GLN A 374 5.42 -4.71 -26.08
CA GLN A 374 4.84 -4.59 -27.42
C GLN A 374 3.35 -4.24 -27.36
N VAL A 375 2.57 -4.84 -26.44
CA VAL A 375 1.16 -4.50 -26.20
C VAL A 375 1.00 -3.00 -25.91
N ARG A 376 1.84 -2.44 -25.04
CA ARG A 376 1.77 -1.01 -24.70
C ARG A 376 2.18 -0.06 -25.83
N GLN A 377 2.97 -0.55 -26.79
CA GLN A 377 3.45 0.22 -27.95
C GLN A 377 2.56 0.04 -29.18
N ALA A 378 1.67 -0.96 -29.17
CA ALA A 378 0.81 -1.27 -30.29
C ALA A 378 -0.34 -0.27 -30.42
N GLU A 379 -0.70 0.06 -31.66
CA GLU A 379 -1.92 0.80 -31.95
C GLU A 379 -3.17 -0.04 -31.57
N PRO A 380 -4.28 0.59 -31.19
CA PRO A 380 -5.48 -0.11 -30.74
C PRO A 380 -5.98 -1.19 -31.72
N GLU A 381 -5.90 -0.93 -33.03
CA GLU A 381 -6.32 -1.87 -34.08
C GLU A 381 -5.39 -3.09 -34.17
N GLN A 382 -4.11 -2.91 -33.84
CA GLN A 382 -3.13 -4.01 -33.81
C GLN A 382 -3.41 -4.94 -32.64
N LEU A 383 -3.82 -4.39 -31.48
CA LEU A 383 -4.18 -5.19 -30.31
C LEU A 383 -5.34 -6.17 -30.60
N ALA A 384 -6.25 -5.78 -31.49
CA ALA A 384 -7.39 -6.61 -31.91
C ALA A 384 -7.02 -7.66 -32.95
N ARG A 385 -6.13 -7.30 -33.88
CA ARG A 385 -5.84 -8.09 -35.08
C ARG A 385 -4.71 -9.09 -34.90
N ASP A 386 -3.68 -8.71 -34.15
CA ASP A 386 -2.43 -9.47 -34.09
C ASP A 386 -2.55 -10.61 -33.05
N ALA A 387 -1.84 -11.71 -33.32
CA ALA A 387 -1.75 -12.81 -32.37
C ALA A 387 -0.72 -12.48 -31.27
N TRP A 388 -1.14 -12.65 -30.01
CA TRP A 388 -0.31 -12.41 -28.84
C TRP A 388 0.00 -13.76 -28.16
N PRO A 389 1.11 -14.42 -28.52
CA PRO A 389 1.42 -15.77 -28.05
C PRO A 389 2.05 -15.75 -26.66
N PHE A 390 1.27 -15.38 -25.66
CA PHE A 390 1.65 -15.39 -24.27
C PHE A 390 1.84 -16.83 -23.75
N ASP A 391 2.87 -17.00 -22.89
CA ASP A 391 3.08 -18.24 -22.14
C ASP A 391 2.27 -18.21 -20.80
N ASP A 392 2.06 -17.04 -20.24
CA ASP A 392 1.29 -16.83 -19.01
C ASP A 392 -0.21 -16.80 -19.30
N ALA A 393 -0.94 -17.76 -18.74
CA ALA A 393 -2.37 -17.95 -18.96
C ALA A 393 -3.25 -16.76 -18.50
N ARG A 394 -2.73 -15.87 -17.67
CA ARG A 394 -3.44 -14.66 -17.20
C ARG A 394 -3.55 -13.59 -18.28
N LEU A 395 -2.53 -13.46 -19.12
CA LEU A 395 -2.36 -12.33 -20.05
C LEU A 395 -3.41 -12.24 -21.17
N PRO A 396 -3.91 -13.35 -21.76
CA PRO A 396 -4.95 -13.24 -22.78
C PRO A 396 -6.25 -12.59 -22.25
N GLU A 397 -6.69 -12.94 -21.04
CA GLU A 397 -7.87 -12.32 -20.43
C GLU A 397 -7.61 -10.87 -20.03
N LEU A 398 -6.42 -10.58 -19.48
CA LEU A 398 -6.01 -9.21 -19.18
C LEU A 398 -5.99 -8.34 -20.44
N LEU A 399 -5.52 -8.86 -21.58
CA LEU A 399 -5.49 -8.12 -22.85
C LEU A 399 -6.90 -7.84 -23.37
N PHE A 400 -7.80 -8.81 -23.28
CA PHE A 400 -9.21 -8.60 -23.64
C PHE A 400 -9.81 -7.46 -22.81
N ARG A 401 -9.67 -7.51 -21.47
CA ARG A 401 -10.21 -6.48 -20.58
C ARG A 401 -9.53 -5.13 -20.74
N TYR A 402 -8.22 -5.11 -21.01
CA TYR A 402 -7.46 -3.89 -21.31
C TYR A 402 -8.02 -3.20 -22.56
N ARG A 403 -8.26 -3.95 -23.65
CA ARG A 403 -8.89 -3.43 -24.86
C ARG A 403 -10.31 -2.93 -24.60
N ALA A 404 -11.10 -3.71 -23.88
CA ALA A 404 -12.50 -3.38 -23.61
C ALA A 404 -12.65 -2.07 -22.81
N ARG A 405 -11.75 -1.80 -21.87
CA ARG A 405 -11.77 -0.56 -21.06
C ARG A 405 -11.20 0.65 -21.79
N ASN A 406 -10.14 0.45 -22.56
CA ASN A 406 -9.39 1.57 -23.10
C ASN A 406 -9.70 1.85 -24.58
N PHE A 407 -10.09 0.83 -25.34
CA PHE A 407 -10.28 0.89 -26.79
C PHE A 407 -11.54 0.12 -27.22
N PRO A 408 -12.73 0.46 -26.67
CA PRO A 408 -13.97 -0.30 -26.91
C PRO A 408 -14.36 -0.40 -28.37
N ASP A 409 -14.03 0.59 -29.19
CA ASP A 409 -14.31 0.62 -30.63
C ASP A 409 -13.55 -0.46 -31.42
N THR A 410 -12.53 -1.07 -30.83
CA THR A 410 -11.75 -2.17 -31.45
C THR A 410 -12.36 -3.55 -31.20
N LEU A 411 -13.42 -3.64 -30.40
CA LEU A 411 -14.05 -4.92 -30.05
C LEU A 411 -14.98 -5.39 -31.19
N SER A 412 -14.90 -6.68 -31.53
CA SER A 412 -15.90 -7.32 -32.37
C SER A 412 -17.25 -7.38 -31.66
N GLY A 413 -18.34 -7.67 -32.41
CA GLY A 413 -19.68 -7.81 -31.82
C GLY A 413 -19.76 -8.90 -30.74
N GLU A 414 -19.02 -10.01 -30.91
CA GLU A 414 -18.92 -11.06 -29.90
C GLU A 414 -18.15 -10.58 -28.64
N GLU A 415 -17.06 -9.87 -28.83
CA GLU A 415 -16.28 -9.30 -27.73
C GLU A 415 -17.07 -8.23 -26.97
N GLN A 416 -17.87 -7.39 -27.67
CA GLN A 416 -18.76 -6.42 -27.03
C GLN A 416 -19.83 -7.10 -26.17
N THR A 417 -20.38 -8.20 -26.65
CA THR A 417 -21.34 -9.01 -25.87
C THR A 417 -20.67 -9.61 -24.65
N ARG A 418 -19.52 -10.26 -24.83
CA ARG A 418 -18.70 -10.82 -23.73
C ARG A 418 -18.35 -9.77 -22.67
N TRP A 419 -17.96 -8.57 -23.09
CA TRP A 419 -17.63 -7.48 -22.17
C TRP A 419 -18.86 -7.02 -21.39
N ARG A 420 -20.00 -6.86 -22.07
CA ARG A 420 -21.27 -6.52 -21.42
C ARG A 420 -21.68 -7.56 -20.38
N ASP A 421 -21.61 -8.83 -20.73
CA ASP A 421 -21.93 -9.94 -19.82
C ASP A 421 -21.01 -9.93 -18.60
N PHE A 422 -19.72 -9.69 -18.80
CA PHE A 422 -18.76 -9.56 -17.71
C PHE A 422 -19.10 -8.38 -16.78
N CYS A 423 -19.39 -7.19 -17.31
CA CYS A 423 -19.81 -6.04 -16.51
C CYS A 423 -21.09 -6.33 -15.72
N GLN A 424 -22.09 -6.94 -16.37
CA GLN A 424 -23.34 -7.33 -15.72
C GLN A 424 -23.09 -8.27 -14.52
N GLN A 425 -22.26 -9.29 -14.71
CA GLN A 425 -21.96 -10.27 -13.67
C GLN A 425 -21.21 -9.61 -12.50
N ARG A 426 -20.22 -8.77 -12.78
CA ARG A 426 -19.49 -8.03 -11.73
C ARG A 426 -20.41 -7.13 -10.91
N LEU A 427 -21.35 -6.44 -11.54
CA LEU A 427 -22.25 -5.54 -10.84
C LEU A 427 -23.39 -6.27 -10.10
N ARG A 428 -23.64 -7.57 -10.42
CA ARG A 428 -24.65 -8.39 -9.75
C ARG A 428 -24.11 -9.22 -8.60
N SER A 429 -22.86 -9.70 -8.69
CA SER A 429 -22.31 -10.65 -7.72
C SER A 429 -20.88 -10.29 -7.31
N PRO A 430 -20.55 -10.33 -6.00
CA PRO A 430 -19.20 -10.11 -5.50
C PRO A 430 -18.21 -11.21 -5.91
N GLU A 431 -18.70 -12.39 -6.31
CA GLU A 431 -17.88 -13.53 -6.77
C GLU A 431 -17.02 -13.19 -7.99
N TRP A 432 -17.43 -12.18 -8.77
CA TRP A 432 -16.73 -11.72 -9.96
C TRP A 432 -15.67 -10.64 -9.67
N GLY A 433 -15.33 -10.42 -8.40
CA GLY A 433 -14.21 -9.58 -7.98
C GLY A 433 -14.48 -8.08 -8.02
N ALA A 434 -15.72 -7.63 -8.24
CA ALA A 434 -16.06 -6.22 -8.07
C ALA A 434 -15.93 -5.81 -6.60
N PRO A 435 -15.43 -4.59 -6.30
CA PRO A 435 -15.40 -4.11 -4.93
C PRO A 435 -16.80 -3.83 -4.36
N ASN A 436 -17.74 -3.44 -5.23
CA ASN A 436 -19.14 -3.20 -4.90
C ASN A 436 -20.05 -3.77 -6.00
N THR A 437 -21.11 -4.46 -5.61
CA THR A 437 -22.23 -4.73 -6.51
C THR A 437 -23.14 -3.50 -6.58
N LEU A 438 -24.07 -3.47 -7.54
CA LEU A 438 -25.09 -2.41 -7.61
C LEU A 438 -25.96 -2.38 -6.34
N HIS A 439 -26.23 -3.55 -5.75
CA HIS A 439 -26.97 -3.67 -4.49
C HIS A 439 -26.19 -3.05 -3.33
N ASP A 440 -24.90 -3.41 -3.18
CA ASP A 440 -24.04 -2.88 -2.11
C ASP A 440 -23.86 -1.37 -2.24
N PHE A 441 -23.63 -0.90 -3.48
CA PHE A 441 -23.54 0.52 -3.78
C PHE A 441 -24.81 1.28 -3.37
N THR A 442 -25.99 0.77 -3.74
CA THR A 442 -27.26 1.42 -3.41
C THR A 442 -27.52 1.45 -1.90
N ALA A 443 -27.24 0.33 -1.21
CA ALA A 443 -27.39 0.26 0.24
C ALA A 443 -26.45 1.26 0.95
N ALA A 444 -25.16 1.28 0.58
CA ALA A 444 -24.19 2.21 1.14
C ALA A 444 -24.52 3.67 0.81
N LEU A 445 -25.07 3.96 -0.37
CA LEU A 445 -25.49 5.31 -0.77
C LEU A 445 -26.63 5.83 0.12
N ILE A 446 -27.60 4.99 0.43
CA ILE A 446 -28.68 5.35 1.37
C ILE A 446 -28.11 5.66 2.75
N GLU A 447 -27.24 4.80 3.27
CA GLU A 447 -26.60 4.98 4.58
C GLU A 447 -25.79 6.29 4.64
N CYS A 448 -24.93 6.52 3.65
CA CYS A 448 -24.12 7.73 3.54
C CYS A 448 -24.97 8.99 3.49
N SER A 449 -26.09 8.96 2.77
CA SER A 449 -26.98 10.14 2.60
C SER A 449 -27.62 10.59 3.91
N LEU A 450 -27.74 9.70 4.93
CA LEU A 450 -28.32 10.05 6.24
C LEU A 450 -27.44 11.02 7.07
N SER A 451 -26.12 11.02 6.81
CA SER A 451 -25.15 11.80 7.59
C SER A 451 -24.32 12.80 6.75
N ALA A 452 -24.56 12.83 5.44
CA ALA A 452 -23.80 13.65 4.50
C ALA A 452 -24.11 15.14 4.63
N ALA A 453 -23.07 15.99 4.49
CA ALA A 453 -23.23 17.43 4.35
C ALA A 453 -23.87 17.78 2.98
N PRO A 454 -24.43 19.00 2.81
CA PRO A 454 -25.10 19.38 1.55
C PRO A 454 -24.25 19.19 0.29
N GLU A 455 -22.96 19.54 0.37
CA GLU A 455 -22.02 19.39 -0.76
C GLU A 455 -21.78 17.89 -1.07
N GLN A 456 -21.68 17.06 -0.05
CA GLN A 456 -21.52 15.62 -0.20
C GLN A 456 -22.78 14.96 -0.76
N LEU A 457 -23.97 15.44 -0.40
CA LEU A 457 -25.24 14.96 -0.98
C LEU A 457 -25.29 15.20 -2.50
N GLU A 458 -24.78 16.33 -2.98
CA GLU A 458 -24.72 16.59 -4.41
C GLU A 458 -23.79 15.63 -5.14
N VAL A 459 -22.63 15.31 -4.55
CA VAL A 459 -21.71 14.27 -5.08
C VAL A 459 -22.41 12.91 -5.13
N LEU A 460 -23.05 12.50 -4.03
CA LEU A 460 -23.76 11.21 -3.96
C LEU A 460 -24.89 11.13 -4.97
N ARG A 461 -25.65 12.22 -5.21
CA ARG A 461 -26.72 12.28 -6.21
C ARG A 461 -26.18 12.03 -7.63
N GLN A 462 -25.06 12.68 -7.99
CA GLN A 462 -24.45 12.47 -9.31
C GLN A 462 -23.99 11.01 -9.49
N TRP A 463 -23.46 10.38 -8.45
CA TRP A 463 -23.10 8.96 -8.51
C TRP A 463 -24.32 8.02 -8.56
N GLN A 464 -25.42 8.42 -7.93
CA GLN A 464 -26.70 7.69 -8.05
C GLN A 464 -27.23 7.74 -9.48
N ASP A 465 -27.23 8.93 -10.09
CA ASP A 465 -27.65 9.12 -11.47
C ASP A 465 -26.78 8.29 -12.44
N TYR A 466 -25.44 8.32 -12.24
CA TYR A 466 -24.50 7.52 -13.01
C TYR A 466 -24.78 6.02 -12.87
N ALA A 467 -24.97 5.52 -11.66
CA ALA A 467 -25.24 4.10 -11.42
C ALA A 467 -26.57 3.67 -12.08
N HIS A 468 -27.58 4.53 -12.06
CA HIS A 468 -28.85 4.29 -12.75
C HIS A 468 -28.67 4.24 -14.27
N GLU A 469 -27.93 5.17 -14.85
CA GLU A 469 -27.62 5.17 -16.28
C GLU A 469 -26.81 3.94 -16.70
N LEU A 470 -25.81 3.57 -15.89
CA LEU A 470 -25.00 2.36 -16.09
C LEU A 470 -25.86 1.09 -16.04
N SER A 471 -26.74 0.98 -15.05
CA SER A 471 -27.69 -0.12 -14.90
C SER A 471 -28.59 -0.26 -16.13
N ASN A 472 -29.18 0.85 -16.62
CA ASN A 472 -30.00 0.86 -17.83
C ASN A 472 -29.21 0.46 -19.08
N ARG A 473 -27.98 0.96 -19.26
CA ARG A 473 -27.11 0.65 -20.41
C ARG A 473 -26.70 -0.81 -20.44
N LEU A 474 -26.44 -1.38 -19.29
CA LEU A 474 -26.05 -2.80 -19.16
C LEU A 474 -27.25 -3.75 -19.06
N GLY A 475 -28.42 -3.29 -18.64
CA GLY A 475 -29.60 -4.15 -18.41
C GLY A 475 -29.49 -4.98 -17.12
N VAL A 476 -28.99 -4.38 -16.03
CA VAL A 476 -28.82 -4.99 -14.72
C VAL A 476 -29.75 -4.39 -13.68
#